data_8b2bc35a9873fdf65d2f9bc0d5fb148d
#
_entry.id   8b2bc35a9873fdf65d2f9bc0d5fb148d
#
_cell.length_a   1.000
_cell.length_b   1.000
_cell.length_c   1.000
_cell.angle_alpha   90.00
_cell.angle_beta   90.00
_cell.angle_gamma   90.00
#
_symmetry.space_group_name_H-M   'P 1'
#
loop_
_entity.id
_entity.type
_entity.pdbx_description
1 polymer ?
#
loop_
_entity_poly.entity_id
_entity_poly.type
_entity_poly.pdbx_seq_one_letter_code
_entity_poly.pdbx_strand_id
1 'polypeptide(L)'
;AINEVGELFNQKKYFLPQLIGSANTMKLAIEHLEPLLEKKDSGEDMPTLVIATVEGDIHDIGKNLVVLMLKNYGYNVIDMGKDVPCEDIVNKAIETNAAVIGLSALMTTTMMRMKDVVEICKEKGCKSKVVIGGACITQSFADEIGADGYSKDAAECVKLVERLLNS
;
A
#
# COMPACT_ATOMS: atom_id res chain seq x y z
N ALA A 1 -9.92 5.79 -14.93
CA ALA A 1 -11.01 6.50 -14.24
C ALA A 1 -10.48 7.51 -13.21
N ILE A 2 -9.95 7.08 -12.04
CA ILE A 2 -9.57 8.04 -10.97
C ILE A 2 -8.42 8.99 -11.38
N ASN A 3 -7.45 8.52 -12.13
CA ASN A 3 -6.37 9.36 -12.67
C ASN A 3 -6.92 10.44 -13.62
N GLU A 4 -7.89 10.11 -14.45
CA GLU A 4 -8.56 11.04 -15.35
C GLU A 4 -9.33 12.12 -14.57
N VAL A 5 -9.97 11.75 -13.47
CA VAL A 5 -10.61 12.70 -12.54
C VAL A 5 -9.58 13.65 -11.95
N GLY A 6 -8.40 13.15 -11.56
CA GLY A 6 -7.28 13.95 -11.09
C GLY A 6 -6.78 14.94 -12.15
N GLU A 7 -6.65 14.50 -13.39
CA GLU A 7 -6.26 15.37 -14.52
C GLU A 7 -7.31 16.47 -14.77
N LEU A 8 -8.59 16.14 -14.74
CA LEU A 8 -9.67 17.11 -14.90
C LEU A 8 -9.70 18.15 -13.76
N PHE A 9 -9.36 17.73 -12.54
CA PHE A 9 -9.19 18.64 -11.41
C PHE A 9 -7.98 19.56 -11.62
N ASN A 10 -6.83 19.05 -12.03
CA ASN A 10 -5.64 19.84 -12.32
C ASN A 10 -5.86 20.85 -13.46
N GLN A 11 -6.66 20.46 -14.46
CA GLN A 11 -7.10 21.35 -15.56
C GLN A 11 -8.19 22.36 -15.14
N LYS A 12 -8.60 22.39 -13.87
CA LYS A 12 -9.69 23.24 -13.34
C LYS A 12 -11.06 23.01 -14.02
N LYS A 13 -11.24 21.84 -14.63
CA LYS A 13 -12.53 21.40 -15.18
C LYS A 13 -13.41 20.75 -14.13
N TYR A 14 -12.80 20.08 -13.16
CA TYR A 14 -13.45 19.56 -11.97
C TYR A 14 -13.03 20.38 -10.75
N PHE A 15 -13.93 20.47 -9.78
CA PHE A 15 -13.70 21.11 -8.49
C PHE A 15 -13.65 20.06 -7.38
N LEU A 16 -13.25 20.47 -6.19
CA LEU A 16 -13.09 19.59 -5.04
C LEU A 16 -14.30 18.67 -4.76
N PRO A 17 -15.56 19.12 -4.87
CA PRO A 17 -16.71 18.23 -4.66
C PRO A 17 -16.77 17.06 -5.65
N GLN A 18 -16.45 17.29 -6.94
CA GLN A 18 -16.43 16.23 -7.94
C GLN A 18 -15.28 15.24 -7.69
N LEU A 19 -14.11 15.74 -7.28
CA LEU A 19 -12.97 14.90 -6.91
C LEU A 19 -13.33 14.00 -5.73
N ILE A 20 -13.88 14.56 -4.65
CA ILE A 20 -14.32 13.80 -3.47
C ILE A 20 -15.44 12.81 -3.83
N GLY A 21 -16.43 13.22 -4.60
CA GLY A 21 -17.52 12.34 -5.03
C GLY A 21 -17.03 11.16 -5.84
N SER A 22 -16.09 11.39 -6.78
CA SER A 22 -15.47 10.34 -7.59
C SER A 22 -14.65 9.36 -6.73
N ALA A 23 -13.88 9.88 -5.77
CA ALA A 23 -13.09 9.06 -4.85
C ALA A 23 -14.00 8.17 -3.98
N ASN A 24 -15.08 8.71 -3.43
CA ASN A 24 -16.05 7.96 -2.64
C ASN A 24 -16.76 6.89 -3.48
N THR A 25 -17.12 7.21 -4.72
CA THR A 25 -17.74 6.24 -5.64
C THR A 25 -16.79 5.06 -5.93
N MET A 26 -15.51 5.36 -6.16
CA MET A 26 -14.50 4.31 -6.38
C MET A 26 -14.35 3.42 -5.14
N LYS A 27 -14.31 4.01 -3.96
CA LYS A 27 -14.23 3.26 -2.70
C LYS A 27 -15.41 2.31 -2.52
N LEU A 28 -16.64 2.81 -2.69
CA LEU A 28 -17.85 1.99 -2.60
C LEU A 28 -17.87 0.86 -3.64
N ALA A 29 -17.38 1.14 -4.87
CA ALA A 29 -17.28 0.10 -5.90
C ALA A 29 -16.29 -1.00 -5.50
N ILE A 30 -15.14 -0.65 -4.92
CA ILE A 30 -14.15 -1.61 -4.41
C ILE A 30 -14.76 -2.44 -3.27
N GLU A 31 -15.38 -1.80 -2.28
CA GLU A 31 -16.03 -2.47 -1.16
C GLU A 31 -17.14 -3.45 -1.61
N HIS A 32 -17.87 -3.11 -2.67
CA HIS A 32 -18.91 -3.98 -3.24
C HIS A 32 -18.32 -5.17 -4.02
N LEU A 33 -17.22 -4.96 -4.73
CA LEU A 33 -16.61 -6.00 -5.56
C LEU A 33 -15.74 -6.98 -4.73
N GLU A 34 -15.16 -6.52 -3.63
CA GLU A 34 -14.26 -7.35 -2.81
C GLU A 34 -14.89 -8.70 -2.39
N PRO A 35 -16.16 -8.77 -1.92
CA PRO A 35 -16.80 -10.05 -1.58
C PRO A 35 -17.12 -10.94 -2.78
N LEU A 36 -17.20 -10.36 -3.99
CA LEU A 36 -17.54 -11.08 -5.23
C LEU A 36 -16.32 -11.68 -5.93
N LEU A 37 -15.11 -11.27 -5.53
CA LEU A 37 -13.89 -11.87 -6.05
C LEU A 37 -13.73 -13.26 -5.43
N GLU A 38 -13.60 -14.26 -6.29
CA GLU A 38 -13.28 -15.62 -5.85
C GLU A 38 -11.96 -15.57 -5.08
N LYS A 39 -12.03 -15.88 -3.77
CA LYS A 39 -10.83 -16.12 -3.00
C LYS A 39 -10.19 -17.38 -3.59
N LYS A 40 -9.02 -17.26 -4.21
CA LYS A 40 -8.16 -18.43 -4.36
C LYS A 40 -7.95 -18.95 -2.95
N ASP A 41 -8.30 -20.22 -2.72
CA ASP A 41 -8.04 -20.86 -1.44
C ASP A 41 -6.58 -20.56 -1.06
N SER A 42 -6.43 -19.67 -0.09
CA SER A 42 -5.14 -19.46 0.55
C SER A 42 -4.84 -20.75 1.29
N GLY A 43 -3.96 -21.58 0.73
CA GLY A 43 -3.41 -22.71 1.46
C GLY A 43 -2.89 -22.20 2.82
N GLU A 44 -2.93 -23.04 3.85
CA GLU A 44 -2.55 -22.69 5.23
C GLU A 44 -1.12 -22.08 5.38
N ASP A 45 -0.32 -22.04 4.28
CA ASP A 45 1.07 -21.59 4.24
C ASP A 45 1.32 -20.27 3.49
N MET A 46 0.29 -19.49 3.13
CA MET A 46 0.54 -18.25 2.39
C MET A 46 1.14 -17.16 3.30
N PRO A 47 2.20 -16.47 2.82
CA PRO A 47 2.87 -15.43 3.60
C PRO A 47 1.93 -14.30 4.02
N THR A 48 2.12 -13.83 5.26
CA THR A 48 1.41 -12.67 5.79
C THR A 48 2.07 -11.39 5.31
N LEU A 49 1.25 -10.44 4.87
CA LEU A 49 1.65 -9.09 4.43
C LEU A 49 0.94 -8.06 5.31
N VAL A 50 1.67 -7.06 5.77
CA VAL A 50 1.12 -5.91 6.51
C VAL A 50 1.13 -4.70 5.58
N ILE A 51 -0.02 -4.09 5.34
CA ILE A 51 -0.16 -2.95 4.41
C ILE A 51 -0.74 -1.76 5.16
N ALA A 52 -0.14 -0.58 4.99
CA ALA A 52 -0.59 0.65 5.63
C ALA A 52 -0.39 1.88 4.74
N THR A 53 -1.24 2.89 4.91
CA THR A 53 -0.93 4.26 4.53
C THR A 53 -0.23 4.92 5.71
N VAL A 54 0.92 5.52 5.45
CA VAL A 54 1.82 6.04 6.49
C VAL A 54 1.20 7.17 7.32
N GLU A 55 1.77 7.41 8.48
CA GLU A 55 1.38 8.47 9.41
C GLU A 55 1.29 9.84 8.73
N GLY A 56 0.20 10.56 9.01
CA GLY A 56 -0.12 11.87 8.42
C GLY A 56 -0.75 11.80 7.03
N ASP A 57 -0.87 10.63 6.41
CA ASP A 57 -1.49 10.47 5.09
C ASP A 57 -2.85 9.74 5.18
N ILE A 58 -3.88 10.35 4.58
CA ILE A 58 -5.25 9.79 4.59
C ILE A 58 -5.69 9.22 3.23
N HIS A 59 -4.79 9.24 2.23
CA HIS A 59 -5.09 8.82 0.87
C HIS A 59 -4.88 7.31 0.73
N ASP A 60 -5.96 6.53 0.78
CA ASP A 60 -5.94 5.07 0.86
C ASP A 60 -6.51 4.33 -0.37
N ILE A 61 -7.04 5.04 -1.37
CA ILE A 61 -7.67 4.39 -2.55
C ILE A 61 -6.68 3.47 -3.27
N GLY A 62 -5.46 3.96 -3.54
CA GLY A 62 -4.43 3.16 -4.19
C GLY A 62 -4.01 1.95 -3.35
N LYS A 63 -3.84 2.16 -2.04
CA LYS A 63 -3.54 1.09 -1.08
C LYS A 63 -4.65 0.03 -1.06
N ASN A 64 -5.92 0.44 -1.02
CA ASN A 64 -7.05 -0.50 -0.98
C ASN A 64 -7.11 -1.36 -2.24
N LEU A 65 -6.74 -0.82 -3.41
CA LEU A 65 -6.61 -1.60 -4.64
C LEU A 65 -5.47 -2.62 -4.56
N VAL A 66 -4.32 -2.25 -3.98
CA VAL A 66 -3.21 -3.17 -3.72
C VAL A 66 -3.64 -4.30 -2.80
N VAL A 67 -4.29 -3.98 -1.67
CA VAL A 67 -4.82 -4.96 -0.71
C VAL A 67 -5.77 -5.93 -1.39
N LEU A 68 -6.72 -5.41 -2.18
CA LEU A 68 -7.68 -6.21 -2.92
C LEU A 68 -7.00 -7.20 -3.87
N MET A 69 -6.01 -6.73 -4.64
CA MET A 69 -5.28 -7.58 -5.57
C MET A 69 -4.47 -8.64 -4.85
N LEU A 70 -3.73 -8.29 -3.81
CA LEU A 70 -2.92 -9.24 -3.04
C LEU A 70 -3.80 -10.32 -2.38
N LYS A 71 -4.94 -9.96 -1.81
CA LYS A 71 -5.93 -10.93 -1.29
C LYS A 71 -6.45 -11.86 -2.38
N ASN A 72 -6.72 -11.34 -3.58
CA ASN A 72 -7.18 -12.15 -4.72
C ASN A 72 -6.11 -13.14 -5.23
N TYR A 73 -4.82 -12.81 -5.03
CA TYR A 73 -3.71 -13.73 -5.29
C TYR A 73 -3.46 -14.74 -4.16
N GLY A 74 -4.27 -14.70 -3.10
CA GLY A 74 -4.26 -15.67 -2.01
C GLY A 74 -3.39 -15.28 -0.82
N TYR A 75 -2.73 -14.12 -0.82
CA TYR A 75 -1.92 -13.67 0.31
C TYR A 75 -2.77 -13.35 1.54
N ASN A 76 -2.25 -13.65 2.73
CA ASN A 76 -2.83 -13.21 3.98
C ASN A 76 -2.50 -11.73 4.23
N VAL A 77 -3.42 -10.82 3.89
CA VAL A 77 -3.17 -9.37 3.96
C VAL A 77 -3.85 -8.76 5.18
N ILE A 78 -3.03 -8.18 6.07
CA ILE A 78 -3.45 -7.37 7.20
C ILE A 78 -3.40 -5.91 6.75
N ASP A 79 -4.58 -5.33 6.49
CA ASP A 79 -4.71 -3.91 6.18
C ASP A 79 -4.86 -3.10 7.48
N MET A 80 -3.88 -2.29 7.79
CA MET A 80 -3.89 -1.42 8.98
C MET A 80 -4.64 -0.10 8.76
N GLY A 81 -5.12 0.16 7.53
CA GLY A 81 -5.82 1.40 7.21
C GLY A 81 -4.87 2.54 6.82
N LYS A 82 -5.22 3.74 7.26
CA LYS A 82 -4.53 4.98 6.92
C LYS A 82 -4.12 5.76 8.17
N ASP A 83 -3.18 6.70 8.01
CA ASP A 83 -2.64 7.52 9.11
C ASP A 83 -2.12 6.64 10.25
N VAL A 84 -1.33 5.62 9.88
CA VAL A 84 -0.85 4.61 10.83
C VAL A 84 0.52 5.00 11.35
N PRO A 85 0.72 5.09 12.68
CA PRO A 85 2.03 5.37 13.26
C PRO A 85 3.10 4.38 12.82
N CYS A 86 4.30 4.87 12.53
CA CYS A 86 5.40 4.06 12.00
C CYS A 86 5.75 2.86 12.88
N GLU A 87 5.77 3.07 14.21
CA GLU A 87 6.06 2.00 15.17
C GLU A 87 4.99 0.90 15.16
N ASP A 88 3.70 1.27 15.02
CA ASP A 88 2.59 0.32 15.02
C ASP A 88 2.66 -0.59 13.80
N ILE A 89 3.07 -0.05 12.63
CA ILE A 89 3.29 -0.84 11.40
C ILE A 89 4.35 -1.91 11.65
N VAL A 90 5.49 -1.51 12.19
CA VAL A 90 6.61 -2.44 12.43
C VAL A 90 6.27 -3.45 13.54
N ASN A 91 5.63 -3.00 14.60
CA ASN A 91 5.20 -3.90 15.69
C ASN A 91 4.20 -4.94 15.18
N LYS A 92 3.24 -4.54 14.34
CA LYS A 92 2.29 -5.47 13.72
C LYS A 92 2.99 -6.49 12.81
N ALA A 93 3.97 -6.03 12.02
CA ALA A 93 4.73 -6.93 11.17
C ALA A 93 5.54 -7.97 11.97
N ILE A 94 6.14 -7.56 13.10
CA ILE A 94 6.86 -8.47 14.00
C ILE A 94 5.89 -9.45 14.67
N GLU A 95 4.78 -8.93 15.23
CA GLU A 95 3.75 -9.74 15.91
C GLU A 95 3.21 -10.87 15.02
N THR A 96 2.98 -10.56 13.74
CA THR A 96 2.38 -11.49 12.78
C THR A 96 3.41 -12.27 11.97
N ASN A 97 4.70 -12.06 12.22
CA ASN A 97 5.80 -12.59 11.41
C ASN A 97 5.58 -12.32 9.91
N ALA A 98 5.17 -11.11 9.59
CA ALA A 98 4.87 -10.72 8.22
C ALA A 98 6.12 -10.82 7.33
N ALA A 99 5.97 -11.39 6.15
CA ALA A 99 7.04 -11.48 5.17
C ALA A 99 7.32 -10.14 4.47
N VAL A 100 6.27 -9.32 4.29
CA VAL A 100 6.35 -8.02 3.61
C VAL A 100 5.56 -6.96 4.37
N ILE A 101 6.12 -5.74 4.44
CA ILE A 101 5.44 -4.51 4.81
C ILE A 101 5.25 -3.69 3.53
N GLY A 102 4.01 -3.35 3.19
CA GLY A 102 3.67 -2.45 2.09
C GLY A 102 3.25 -1.08 2.59
N LEU A 103 3.91 -0.04 2.12
CA LEU A 103 3.67 1.34 2.53
C LEU A 103 3.13 2.18 1.39
N SER A 104 2.12 3.00 1.67
CA SER A 104 1.53 3.95 0.71
C SER A 104 1.64 5.38 1.23
N ALA A 105 2.01 6.31 0.36
CA ALA A 105 1.91 7.75 0.59
C ALA A 105 1.58 8.48 -0.71
N LEU A 106 0.73 9.50 -0.64
CA LEU A 106 0.36 10.32 -1.79
C LEU A 106 1.09 11.67 -1.80
N MET A 107 1.51 12.15 -0.63
CA MET A 107 2.08 13.49 -0.47
C MET A 107 3.59 13.43 -0.22
N THR A 108 4.32 14.42 -0.77
CA THR A 108 5.76 14.57 -0.52
C THR A 108 6.09 14.86 0.95
N THR A 109 5.14 15.45 1.69
CA THR A 109 5.27 15.73 3.12
C THR A 109 5.20 14.48 3.99
N THR A 110 4.50 13.45 3.53
CA THR A 110 4.30 12.20 4.29
C THR A 110 5.21 11.06 3.83
N MET A 111 5.78 11.14 2.61
CA MET A 111 6.65 10.08 2.08
C MET A 111 7.87 9.78 2.97
N MET A 112 8.36 10.77 3.72
CA MET A 112 9.50 10.58 4.62
C MET A 112 9.19 9.60 5.77
N ARG A 113 7.92 9.41 6.13
CA ARG A 113 7.50 8.38 7.10
C ARG A 113 7.83 6.96 6.65
N MET A 114 7.94 6.72 5.35
CA MET A 114 8.42 5.43 4.84
C MET A 114 9.87 5.15 5.26
N LYS A 115 10.71 6.19 5.26
CA LYS A 115 12.09 6.10 5.77
C LYS A 115 12.10 5.75 7.25
N ASP A 116 11.27 6.43 8.05
CA ASP A 116 11.15 6.16 9.49
C ASP A 116 10.78 4.67 9.73
N VAL A 117 9.84 4.12 8.97
CA VAL A 117 9.47 2.68 9.06
C VAL A 117 10.66 1.78 8.72
N VAL A 118 11.42 2.08 7.66
CA VAL A 118 12.61 1.29 7.28
C VAL A 118 13.67 1.33 8.39
N GLU A 119 13.90 2.49 9.00
CA GLU A 119 14.85 2.66 10.09
C GLU A 119 14.41 1.87 11.35
N ILE A 120 13.13 2.00 11.75
CA ILE A 120 12.57 1.25 12.89
C ILE A 120 12.62 -0.28 12.63
N CYS A 121 12.37 -0.73 11.40
CA CYS A 121 12.52 -2.13 11.03
C CYS A 121 13.95 -2.63 11.30
N LYS A 122 14.96 -1.86 10.89
CA LYS A 122 16.37 -2.20 11.10
C LYS A 122 16.73 -2.21 12.60
N GLU A 123 16.29 -1.21 13.34
CA GLU A 123 16.55 -1.07 14.78
C GLU A 123 15.93 -2.22 15.59
N LYS A 124 14.69 -2.61 15.24
CA LYS A 124 13.98 -3.70 15.94
C LYS A 124 14.32 -5.10 15.40
N GLY A 125 15.20 -5.21 14.40
CA GLY A 125 15.55 -6.49 13.78
C GLY A 125 14.39 -7.17 13.06
N CYS A 126 13.44 -6.39 12.54
CA CYS A 126 12.33 -6.89 11.74
C CYS A 126 12.86 -7.51 10.44
N LYS A 127 12.37 -8.70 10.10
CA LYS A 127 12.84 -9.46 8.91
C LYS A 127 11.97 -9.22 7.68
N SER A 128 10.88 -8.48 7.83
CA SER A 128 9.96 -8.19 6.72
C SER A 128 10.65 -7.37 5.63
N LYS A 129 10.38 -7.70 4.37
CA LYS A 129 10.75 -6.86 3.23
C LYS A 129 9.87 -5.62 3.19
N VAL A 130 10.46 -4.45 2.98
CA VAL A 130 9.70 -3.19 2.89
C VAL A 130 9.52 -2.80 1.43
N VAL A 131 8.27 -2.74 0.99
CA VAL A 131 7.85 -2.31 -0.35
C VAL A 131 7.09 -1.00 -0.24
N ILE A 132 7.40 -0.04 -1.11
CA ILE A 132 6.77 1.27 -1.09
C ILE A 132 6.08 1.60 -2.41
N GLY A 133 5.04 2.41 -2.34
CA GLY A 133 4.30 2.89 -3.51
C GLY A 133 3.46 4.14 -3.21
N GLY A 134 2.94 4.74 -4.27
CA GLY A 134 2.13 5.95 -4.20
C GLY A 134 2.51 6.96 -5.28
N ALA A 135 1.65 7.96 -5.50
CA ALA A 135 1.78 8.85 -6.66
C ALA A 135 3.03 9.74 -6.66
N CYS A 136 3.58 10.07 -5.48
CA CYS A 136 4.81 10.85 -5.37
C CYS A 136 6.07 9.98 -5.20
N ILE A 137 5.92 8.65 -5.13
CA ILE A 137 7.02 7.72 -4.85
C ILE A 137 7.72 7.33 -6.15
N THR A 138 9.04 7.16 -6.06
CA THR A 138 9.90 6.76 -7.19
C THR A 138 10.86 5.65 -6.79
N GLN A 139 11.42 4.94 -7.77
CA GLN A 139 12.47 3.94 -7.52
C GLN A 139 13.69 4.59 -6.84
N SER A 140 14.09 5.78 -7.27
CA SER A 140 15.22 6.49 -6.67
C SER A 140 15.02 6.77 -5.17
N PHE A 141 13.79 7.10 -4.77
CA PHE A 141 13.46 7.29 -3.36
C PHE A 141 13.50 5.97 -2.59
N ALA A 142 13.00 4.88 -3.19
CA ALA A 142 13.11 3.54 -2.57
C ALA A 142 14.56 3.15 -2.30
N ASP A 143 15.42 3.36 -3.29
CA ASP A 143 16.85 3.07 -3.19
C ASP A 143 17.53 3.95 -2.12
N GLU A 144 17.18 5.24 -2.06
CA GLU A 144 17.71 6.21 -1.09
C GLU A 144 17.40 5.81 0.35
N ILE A 145 16.15 5.41 0.65
CA ILE A 145 15.74 5.04 2.01
C ILE A 145 16.09 3.58 2.37
N GLY A 146 16.55 2.79 1.40
CA GLY A 146 16.88 1.39 1.56
C GLY A 146 15.66 0.49 1.72
N ALA A 147 14.58 0.79 1.02
CA ALA A 147 13.44 -0.11 0.87
C ALA A 147 13.80 -1.27 -0.08
N ASP A 148 13.17 -2.44 0.12
CA ASP A 148 13.43 -3.63 -0.68
C ASP A 148 12.80 -3.57 -2.09
N GLY A 149 11.85 -2.63 -2.31
CA GLY A 149 11.29 -2.42 -3.63
C GLY A 149 10.26 -1.31 -3.71
N TYR A 150 10.00 -0.91 -4.96
CA TYR A 150 9.01 0.09 -5.34
C TYR A 150 8.06 -0.49 -6.38
N SER A 151 6.80 -0.15 -6.28
CA SER A 151 5.78 -0.44 -7.30
C SER A 151 4.99 0.82 -7.65
N LYS A 152 4.83 1.07 -8.94
CA LYS A 152 4.08 2.24 -9.43
C LYS A 152 2.57 2.05 -9.38
N ASP A 153 2.11 0.79 -9.39
CA ASP A 153 0.69 0.43 -9.38
C ASP A 153 0.46 -0.92 -8.69
N ALA A 154 -0.80 -1.27 -8.52
CA ALA A 154 -1.20 -2.47 -7.81
C ALA A 154 -0.78 -3.77 -8.54
N ALA A 155 -0.76 -3.78 -9.86
CA ALA A 155 -0.37 -4.96 -10.65
C ALA A 155 1.14 -5.21 -10.54
N GLU A 156 1.95 -4.14 -10.58
CA GLU A 156 3.39 -4.24 -10.32
C GLU A 156 3.70 -4.66 -8.88
N CYS A 157 2.90 -4.19 -7.90
CA CYS A 157 3.06 -4.57 -6.50
C CYS A 157 2.95 -6.08 -6.30
N VAL A 158 1.95 -6.73 -6.91
CA VAL A 158 1.79 -8.19 -6.84
C VAL A 158 3.02 -8.91 -7.37
N LYS A 159 3.51 -8.52 -8.55
CA LYS A 159 4.71 -9.13 -9.18
C LYS A 159 5.97 -8.91 -8.33
N LEU A 160 6.10 -7.74 -7.73
CA LEU A 160 7.22 -7.40 -6.85
C LEU A 160 7.21 -8.26 -5.59
N VAL A 161 6.05 -8.38 -4.93
CA VAL A 161 5.88 -9.22 -3.74
C VAL A 161 6.21 -10.67 -4.07
N GLU A 162 5.66 -11.22 -5.16
CA GLU A 162 5.94 -12.59 -5.61
C GLU A 162 7.44 -12.81 -5.82
N ARG A 163 8.13 -11.88 -6.46
CA ARG A 163 9.59 -11.96 -6.68
C ARG A 163 10.38 -11.93 -5.37
N LEU A 164 10.01 -11.04 -4.42
CA LEU A 164 10.71 -10.90 -3.14
C LEU A 164 10.54 -12.12 -2.24
N LEU A 165 9.40 -12.81 -2.35
CA LEU A 165 9.12 -14.01 -1.56
C LEU A 165 9.78 -15.28 -2.13
N ASN A 166 10.16 -15.26 -3.42
CA ASN A 166 10.81 -16.38 -4.10
C ASN A 166 12.35 -16.20 -4.22
N SER A 167 12.90 -15.11 -3.68
CA SER A 167 14.34 -14.82 -3.65
C SER A 167 14.97 -15.25 -2.33
#